data_9e021f5473a910662507b23ca6ee0da5
#
_entry.id   9e021f5473a910662507b23ca6ee0da5
#
_cell.length_a   1.000
_cell.length_b   1.000
_cell.length_c   1.000
_cell.angle_alpha   90.00
_cell.angle_beta   90.00
_cell.angle_gamma   90.00
#
_symmetry.space_group_name_H-M   'P 1'
#
loop_
_entity.id
_entity.type
_entity.pdbx_description
1 polymer ?
#
loop_
_entity_poly.entity_id
_entity_poly.type
_entity_poly.pdbx_seq_one_letter_code
_entity_poly.pdbx_strand_id
1 'polypeptide(L)'
;MIPKKIHLQWVFDELPPWADFVVGRYHSMMPDYDIRLMTSLPDGVPDELMGFLSDERIATACRADLLRFWTLSTEGGFYADFDSI
;
A
#
# COMPACT_ATOMS: atom_id res chain seq x y z
N MET A 1 8.40 12.80 14.85
CA MET A 1 7.89 11.49 15.26
C MET A 1 7.29 10.77 14.06
N ILE A 2 7.58 9.50 13.89
CA ILE A 2 7.01 8.70 12.81
C ILE A 2 5.58 8.32 13.20
N PRO A 3 4.58 8.60 12.35
CA PRO A 3 3.20 8.20 12.64
C PRO A 3 3.06 6.69 12.85
N LYS A 4 2.17 6.29 13.73
CA LYS A 4 1.88 4.88 14.00
C LYS A 4 0.90 4.33 12.96
N LYS A 5 1.35 4.29 11.72
CA LYS A 5 0.58 3.78 10.59
C LYS A 5 1.39 2.70 9.88
N ILE A 6 0.72 1.63 9.50
CA ILE A 6 1.32 0.58 8.66
C ILE A 6 0.52 0.53 7.36
N HIS A 7 1.21 0.73 6.25
CA HIS A 7 0.61 0.72 4.93
C HIS A 7 0.85 -0.63 4.26
N LEU A 8 -0.23 -1.25 3.86
CA LEU A 8 -0.25 -2.44 3.03
C LEU A 8 -0.89 -2.03 1.70
N GLN A 9 -0.44 -2.60 0.60
CA GLN A 9 -1.06 -2.28 -0.69
C GLN A 9 -1.21 -3.52 -1.57
N TRP A 10 -2.34 -3.57 -2.29
CA TRP A 10 -2.63 -4.60 -3.29
C TRP A 10 -3.55 -3.95 -4.33
N VAL A 11 -2.94 -3.17 -5.24
CA VAL A 11 -3.69 -2.26 -6.11
C VAL A 11 -3.80 -2.77 -7.53
N PHE A 12 -2.78 -3.49 -8.03
CA PHE A 12 -2.65 -3.78 -9.45
C PHE A 12 -3.17 -5.15 -9.86
N ASP A 13 -3.66 -5.92 -8.90
CA ASP A 13 -4.22 -7.24 -9.12
C ASP A 13 -5.49 -7.43 -8.29
N GLU A 14 -6.21 -8.52 -8.57
CA GLU A 14 -7.37 -8.89 -7.78
C GLU A 14 -6.96 -9.26 -6.34
N LEU A 15 -7.73 -8.78 -5.37
CA LEU A 15 -7.43 -9.02 -3.96
C LEU A 15 -7.54 -10.52 -3.64
N PRO A 16 -6.48 -11.13 -3.07
CA PRO A 16 -6.53 -12.56 -2.78
C PRO A 16 -7.49 -12.88 -1.63
N PRO A 17 -8.04 -14.11 -1.60
CA PRO A 17 -9.02 -14.48 -0.57
C PRO A 17 -8.46 -14.50 0.86
N TRP A 18 -7.13 -14.55 1.02
CA TRP A 18 -6.48 -14.52 2.33
C TRP A 18 -6.15 -13.11 2.83
N ALA A 19 -6.63 -12.07 2.14
CA ALA A 19 -6.32 -10.68 2.48
C ALA A 19 -6.75 -10.32 3.90
N ASP A 20 -7.97 -10.68 4.30
CA ASP A 20 -8.47 -10.39 5.65
C ASP A 20 -7.63 -11.06 6.74
N PHE A 21 -7.14 -12.24 6.48
CA PHE A 21 -6.25 -12.94 7.41
C PHE A 21 -4.96 -12.14 7.64
N VAL A 22 -4.35 -11.64 6.57
CA VAL A 22 -3.11 -10.85 6.65
C VAL A 22 -3.34 -9.56 7.44
N VAL A 23 -4.40 -8.83 7.11
CA VAL A 23 -4.74 -7.59 7.83
C VAL A 23 -4.99 -7.88 9.30
N GLY A 24 -5.73 -8.94 9.61
CA GLY A 24 -5.98 -9.36 10.98
C GLY A 24 -4.72 -9.71 11.75
N ARG A 25 -3.74 -10.34 11.08
CA ARG A 25 -2.44 -10.65 11.70
C ARG A 25 -1.69 -9.37 12.08
N TYR A 26 -1.66 -8.37 11.20
CA TYR A 26 -1.02 -7.10 11.54
C TYR A 26 -1.72 -6.39 12.68
N HIS A 27 -3.05 -6.40 12.71
CA HIS A 27 -3.81 -5.83 13.84
C HIS A 27 -3.47 -6.52 15.16
N SER A 28 -3.35 -7.84 15.14
CA SER A 28 -3.03 -8.61 16.34
C SER A 28 -1.61 -8.36 16.85
N MET A 29 -0.65 -8.26 15.91
CA MET A 29 0.75 -8.06 16.28
C MET A 29 1.06 -6.62 16.68
N MET A 30 0.33 -5.66 16.14
CA MET A 30 0.60 -4.23 16.32
C MET A 30 -0.71 -3.49 16.64
N PRO A 31 -1.30 -3.73 17.83
CA PRO A 31 -2.62 -3.19 18.15
C PRO A 31 -2.66 -1.67 18.28
N ASP A 32 -1.53 -1.02 18.52
CA ASP A 32 -1.44 0.43 18.64
C ASP A 32 -1.28 1.15 17.29
N TYR A 33 -1.18 0.39 16.20
CA TYR A 33 -0.94 0.96 14.88
C TYR A 33 -2.22 0.99 14.07
N ASP A 34 -2.34 2.03 13.24
CA ASP A 34 -3.39 2.14 12.24
C ASP A 34 -2.97 1.31 11.02
N ILE A 35 -3.60 0.17 10.81
CA ILE A 35 -3.30 -0.72 9.69
C ILE A 35 -4.19 -0.34 8.52
N ARG A 36 -3.57 0.05 7.42
CA ARG A 36 -4.28 0.53 6.22
C ARG A 36 -3.97 -0.35 5.03
N LEU A 37 -5.00 -0.90 4.43
CA LEU A 37 -4.89 -1.66 3.18
C LEU A 37 -5.41 -0.82 2.02
N MET A 38 -4.51 -0.51 1.09
CA MET A 38 -4.87 0.20 -0.14
C MET A 38 -5.15 -0.82 -1.23
N THR A 39 -6.35 -0.81 -1.77
CA THR A 39 -6.79 -1.74 -2.83
C THR A 39 -7.08 -1.05 -4.15
N SER A 40 -7.02 0.27 -4.20
CA SER A 40 -7.21 1.07 -5.42
C SER A 40 -6.29 2.28 -5.36
N LEU A 41 -6.06 2.91 -6.51
CA LEU A 41 -5.24 4.12 -6.56
C LEU A 41 -5.92 5.23 -5.76
N PRO A 42 -5.17 5.91 -4.88
CA PRO A 42 -5.75 6.95 -4.03
C PRO A 42 -6.02 8.25 -4.77
N ASP A 43 -6.90 9.07 -4.21
CA ASP A 43 -7.11 10.44 -4.68
C ASP A 43 -5.90 11.31 -4.33
N GLY A 44 -5.73 12.40 -5.06
CA GLY A 44 -4.69 13.38 -4.78
C GLY A 44 -3.33 13.06 -5.37
N VAL A 45 -3.19 11.94 -6.09
CA VAL A 45 -1.95 11.60 -6.80
C VAL A 45 -1.76 12.61 -7.95
N PRO A 46 -0.56 13.21 -8.09
CA PRO A 46 -0.29 14.12 -9.22
C PRO A 46 -0.52 13.44 -10.58
N ASP A 47 -1.01 14.20 -11.56
CA ASP A 47 -1.40 13.65 -12.87
C ASP A 47 -0.26 12.89 -13.56
N GLU A 48 0.96 13.39 -13.50
CA GLU A 48 2.12 12.70 -14.09
C GLU A 48 2.35 11.34 -13.46
N LEU A 49 2.28 11.27 -12.14
CA LEU A 49 2.44 10.02 -11.41
C LEU A 49 1.27 9.08 -11.66
N MET A 50 0.05 9.61 -11.71
CA MET A 50 -1.13 8.81 -12.01
C MET A 50 -1.03 8.18 -13.41
N GLY A 51 -0.53 8.92 -14.39
CA GLY A 51 -0.28 8.40 -15.72
C GLY A 51 0.68 7.21 -15.71
N PHE A 52 1.76 7.30 -14.94
CA PHE A 52 2.72 6.22 -14.76
C PHE A 52 2.09 5.01 -14.07
N LEU A 53 1.36 5.23 -12.99
CA LEU A 53 0.74 4.17 -12.21
C LEU A 53 -0.35 3.42 -12.99
N SER A 54 -0.99 4.10 -13.93
CA SER A 54 -2.06 3.52 -14.76
C SER A 54 -1.55 2.88 -16.05
N ASP A 55 -0.27 2.99 -16.35
CA ASP A 55 0.31 2.48 -17.60
C ASP A 55 0.64 0.99 -17.45
N GLU A 56 -0.17 0.14 -18.07
CA GLU A 56 -0.02 -1.32 -18.00
C GLU A 56 1.24 -1.83 -18.69
N ARG A 57 1.92 -1.01 -19.49
CA ARG A 57 3.19 -1.38 -20.13
C ARG A 57 4.35 -1.34 -19.12
N ILE A 58 4.17 -0.66 -18.01
CA ILE A 58 5.17 -0.58 -16.93
C ILE A 58 4.98 -1.76 -15.99
N ALA A 59 6.09 -2.41 -15.62
CA ALA A 59 6.05 -3.56 -14.72
C ALA A 59 5.31 -3.24 -13.43
N THR A 60 4.47 -4.15 -12.97
CA THR A 60 3.69 -4.00 -11.73
C THR A 60 4.58 -3.67 -10.54
N ALA A 61 5.74 -4.32 -10.43
CA ALA A 61 6.67 -4.06 -9.33
C ALA A 61 7.16 -2.61 -9.31
N CYS A 62 7.44 -2.01 -10.48
CA CYS A 62 7.85 -0.62 -10.55
C CYS A 62 6.74 0.33 -10.15
N ARG A 63 5.52 0.06 -10.59
CA ARG A 63 4.35 0.87 -10.23
C ARG A 63 4.07 0.78 -8.74
N ALA A 64 4.15 -0.41 -8.17
CA ALA A 64 3.95 -0.64 -6.74
C ALA A 64 5.00 0.11 -5.90
N ASP A 65 6.27 0.09 -6.31
CA ASP A 65 7.34 0.79 -5.60
C ASP A 65 7.11 2.31 -5.60
N LEU A 66 6.72 2.88 -6.72
CA LEU A 66 6.45 4.31 -6.80
C LEU A 66 5.24 4.70 -5.95
N LEU A 67 4.19 3.91 -5.96
CA LEU A 67 3.02 4.15 -5.12
C LEU A 67 3.41 4.11 -3.65
N ARG A 68 4.23 3.15 -3.25
CA ARG A 68 4.72 3.04 -1.89
C ARG A 68 5.49 4.28 -1.47
N PHE A 69 6.43 4.75 -2.30
CA PHE A 69 7.18 5.96 -2.01
C PHE A 69 6.28 7.18 -1.87
N TRP A 70 5.33 7.33 -2.78
CA TRP A 70 4.38 8.44 -2.71
C TRP A 70 3.57 8.40 -1.42
N THR A 71 3.03 7.22 -1.05
CA THR A 71 2.24 7.04 0.16
C THR A 71 3.05 7.41 1.40
N LEU A 72 4.26 6.89 1.51
CA LEU A 72 5.13 7.17 2.66
C LEU A 72 5.54 8.63 2.74
N SER A 73 5.78 9.28 1.59
CA SER A 73 6.18 10.69 1.57
C SER A 73 5.04 11.63 1.92
N THR A 74 3.79 11.25 1.67
CA THR A 74 2.63 12.09 1.95
C THR A 74 2.03 11.83 3.33
N GLU A 75 1.99 10.58 3.78
CA GLU A 75 1.34 10.22 5.05
C GLU A 75 2.30 9.81 6.14
N GLY A 76 3.52 9.46 5.80
CA GLY A 76 4.48 8.91 6.76
C GLY A 76 4.09 7.51 7.23
N GLY A 77 4.73 7.05 8.31
CA GLY A 77 4.49 5.73 8.86
C GLY A 77 5.43 4.68 8.28
N PHE A 78 4.97 3.44 8.28
CA PHE A 78 5.75 2.29 7.82
C PHE A 78 5.03 1.58 6.69
N TYR A 79 5.79 0.95 5.82
CA TYR A 79 5.27 0.06 4.80
C TYR A 79 5.63 -1.38 5.16
N ALA A 80 4.69 -2.29 4.97
CA ALA A 80 4.92 -3.72 5.17
C ALA A 80 4.43 -4.48 3.94
N ASP A 81 5.12 -5.58 3.63
CA ASP A 81 4.73 -6.44 2.53
C ASP A 81 3.47 -7.21 2.88
N PHE A 82 2.53 -7.25 1.93
CA PHE A 82 1.25 -7.90 2.15
C PHE A 82 1.38 -9.42 2.27
N ASP A 83 2.34 -10.00 1.57
CA ASP A 83 2.51 -11.46 1.47
C ASP A 83 3.67 -12.01 2.29
N SER A 84 4.25 -11.23 3.21
CA SER A 84 5.45 -11.62 3.95
C SER A 84 5.18 -12.16 5.36
N ILE A 85 3.95 -12.48 5.67
CA ILE A 85 3.58 -13.05 6.97
C ILE A 85 3.87 -14.54 7.02
#